data_5d489782e04eb4067184b697b4caef3a
#
_entry.id   5d489782e04eb4067184b697b4caef3a
#
_cell.length_a   1.000
_cell.length_b   1.000
_cell.length_c   1.000
_cell.angle_alpha   90.00
_cell.angle_beta   90.00
_cell.angle_gamma   90.00
#
_symmetry.space_group_name_H-M   'P 1'
#
loop_
_entity.id
_entity.type
_entity.pdbx_description
1 polymer ?
#
loop_
_entity_poly.entity_id
_entity_poly.type
_entity_poly.pdbx_seq_one_letter_code
_entity_poly.pdbx_strand_id
1 'polypeptide(L)'
;MLSRFRVEFYECLYARADALFELTDAVLCADGPVKTLVELSLAAEHRRGHGALYAALDRGWLEPTRLRRTLAGLPLPRAADGRIVLAVDVSHWLRPDAPTSDERLFCHVYGRGDRKTDQFVPGWPYSIVAALEAGRTSWVAMLDAVRLGPADDATAVTATQLRDVVGRLMQAGHWNPGDPEILIVMDSGYDVTYLSHALGDLPVVLVGRLRSDRVMLRDPGPACSGPKGGRPRRHGGVLTFSKPESWHQPEVTTTTDTTRYGKAEAMAWDRMHPRLTHRGPWLKHTKEELPILHGTLIRLKVEHLPGDRDPKPVWLWCSATGATGTDIDRWWQSFLRRFDLEHTFRLMKQTLGWTAPKVRHADTADLWTWLVIAAHTQLRLADPSPKTSAAPGNAAPNHDASPPPASAAGFATSDRPRPARQPHRNRPAPAPGGRPARRTDTAPSATTSARPSNAPRPSRNTKPAEDKRQAQWRCPCAGFSSPRSGGAL
;
A
#
# COMPACT_ATOMS: atom_id res chain seq x y z
N MET A 1 -26.30 -4.90 -1.22
CA MET A 1 -24.86 -5.18 -1.02
C MET A 1 -24.29 -4.39 0.15
N LEU A 2 -24.45 -3.06 0.19
CA LEU A 2 -23.98 -2.21 1.30
C LEU A 2 -24.49 -2.68 2.68
N SER A 3 -25.81 -2.92 2.83
CA SER A 3 -26.39 -3.36 4.10
C SER A 3 -25.77 -4.68 4.59
N ARG A 4 -25.55 -5.63 3.67
CA ARG A 4 -24.88 -6.90 4.03
C ARG A 4 -23.43 -6.66 4.50
N PHE A 5 -22.66 -5.86 3.78
CA PHE A 5 -21.30 -5.51 4.21
C PHE A 5 -21.27 -4.85 5.59
N ARG A 6 -22.22 -3.93 5.89
CA ARG A 6 -22.31 -3.29 7.20
C ARG A 6 -22.54 -4.31 8.34
N VAL A 7 -23.37 -5.30 8.10
CA VAL A 7 -23.60 -6.39 9.09
C VAL A 7 -22.31 -7.19 9.29
N GLU A 8 -21.70 -7.66 8.21
CA GLU A 8 -20.47 -8.45 8.26
C GLU A 8 -19.30 -7.64 8.88
N PHE A 9 -19.22 -6.33 8.61
CA PHE A 9 -18.23 -5.45 9.22
C PHE A 9 -18.48 -5.33 10.75
N TYR A 10 -19.72 -5.12 11.16
CA TYR A 10 -20.06 -5.08 12.60
C TYR A 10 -19.64 -6.36 13.31
N GLU A 11 -19.84 -7.50 12.69
CA GLU A 11 -19.44 -8.80 13.22
C GLU A 11 -17.91 -9.03 13.28
N CYS A 12 -17.10 -8.17 12.61
CA CYS A 12 -15.65 -8.16 12.78
C CYS A 12 -15.20 -7.39 14.02
N LEU A 13 -16.10 -6.62 14.68
CA LEU A 13 -15.81 -5.80 15.84
C LEU A 13 -16.12 -6.57 17.11
N TYR A 14 -15.12 -6.87 17.93
CA TYR A 14 -15.30 -7.68 19.15
C TYR A 14 -15.36 -6.85 20.42
N ALA A 15 -14.37 -5.96 20.64
CA ALA A 15 -14.34 -5.11 21.79
C ALA A 15 -14.76 -3.69 21.41
N ARG A 16 -15.67 -3.08 22.17
CA ARG A 16 -16.22 -1.74 21.89
C ARG A 16 -16.91 -1.64 20.52
N ALA A 17 -17.51 -2.72 20.05
CA ALA A 17 -18.09 -2.86 18.70
C ALA A 17 -18.99 -1.68 18.32
N ASP A 18 -20.00 -1.36 19.15
CA ASP A 18 -20.92 -0.24 18.88
C ASP A 18 -20.17 1.10 18.73
N ALA A 19 -19.18 1.35 19.60
CA ALA A 19 -18.46 2.63 19.55
C ALA A 19 -17.54 2.74 18.32
N LEU A 20 -16.92 1.63 17.89
CA LEU A 20 -16.12 1.58 16.66
C LEU A 20 -17.00 1.69 15.41
N PHE A 21 -18.18 1.07 15.43
CA PHE A 21 -19.15 1.15 14.34
C PHE A 21 -19.70 2.58 14.21
N GLU A 22 -20.12 3.20 15.33
CA GLU A 22 -20.56 4.60 15.36
C GLU A 22 -19.45 5.58 14.93
N LEU A 23 -18.19 5.29 15.29
CA LEU A 23 -17.03 6.06 14.84
C LEU A 23 -16.85 5.97 13.31
N THR A 24 -17.05 4.78 12.73
CA THR A 24 -16.98 4.61 11.27
C THR A 24 -18.14 5.36 10.57
N ASP A 25 -19.34 5.34 11.14
CA ASP A 25 -20.48 6.12 10.62
C ASP A 25 -20.23 7.64 10.74
N ALA A 26 -19.63 8.10 11.84
CA ALA A 26 -19.25 9.50 12.00
C ALA A 26 -18.21 9.94 10.92
N VAL A 27 -17.27 9.08 10.55
CA VAL A 27 -16.33 9.36 9.43
C VAL A 27 -17.08 9.53 8.11
N LEU A 28 -18.11 8.71 7.87
CA LEU A 28 -18.90 8.75 6.63
C LEU A 28 -19.82 9.95 6.56
N CYS A 29 -20.30 10.44 7.71
CA CYS A 29 -21.29 11.53 7.82
C CYS A 29 -20.67 12.87 8.24
N ALA A 30 -19.35 12.96 8.28
CA ALA A 30 -18.67 14.21 8.59
C ALA A 30 -18.91 15.27 7.51
N ASP A 31 -19.24 16.49 7.93
CA ASP A 31 -19.41 17.67 7.06
C ASP A 31 -18.03 18.19 6.60
N GLY A 32 -17.39 17.47 5.65
CA GLY A 32 -16.10 17.82 5.09
C GLY A 32 -14.93 16.96 5.58
N PRO A 33 -13.69 17.41 5.35
CA PRO A 33 -12.51 16.62 5.68
C PRO A 33 -12.35 16.38 7.18
N VAL A 34 -12.23 15.12 7.59
CA VAL A 34 -11.96 14.73 8.98
C VAL A 34 -10.54 15.16 9.39
N LYS A 35 -10.44 16.07 10.36
CA LYS A 35 -9.16 16.58 10.87
C LYS A 35 -8.82 16.04 12.25
N THR A 36 -9.81 15.81 13.09
CA THR A 36 -9.61 15.34 14.47
C THR A 36 -10.73 14.39 14.88
N LEU A 37 -10.43 13.52 15.87
CA LEU A 37 -11.46 12.68 16.49
C LEU A 37 -12.50 13.52 17.27
N VAL A 38 -12.09 14.71 17.74
CA VAL A 38 -13.02 15.61 18.47
C VAL A 38 -14.13 16.08 17.54
N GLU A 39 -13.80 16.46 16.29
CA GLU A 39 -14.82 16.84 15.29
C GLU A 39 -15.80 15.70 15.02
N LEU A 40 -15.32 14.46 14.94
CA LEU A 40 -16.18 13.29 14.77
C LEU A 40 -17.13 13.06 15.95
N SER A 41 -16.76 13.51 17.16
CA SER A 41 -17.67 13.42 18.32
C SER A 41 -18.88 14.36 18.22
N LEU A 42 -18.84 15.32 17.30
CA LEU A 42 -19.93 16.25 17.04
C LEU A 42 -20.89 15.74 15.96
N ALA A 43 -20.51 14.67 15.22
CA ALA A 43 -21.39 14.06 14.25
C ALA A 43 -22.61 13.42 14.93
N ALA A 44 -23.79 13.56 14.33
CA ALA A 44 -25.05 13.05 14.89
C ALA A 44 -25.05 11.52 15.05
N GLU A 45 -24.25 10.82 14.25
CA GLU A 45 -24.06 9.37 14.27
C GLU A 45 -23.30 8.91 15.51
N HIS A 46 -22.45 9.78 16.09
CA HIS A 46 -21.75 9.50 17.33
C HIS A 46 -22.63 9.84 18.53
N ARG A 47 -23.29 8.84 19.10
CA ARG A 47 -24.26 8.99 20.19
C ARG A 47 -23.66 8.95 21.59
N ARG A 48 -22.32 8.96 21.69
CA ARG A 48 -21.57 8.84 22.95
C ARG A 48 -20.77 10.12 23.21
N GLY A 49 -20.35 10.35 24.46
CA GLY A 49 -19.44 11.47 24.77
C GLY A 49 -18.09 11.32 24.05
N HIS A 50 -17.40 12.43 23.81
CA HIS A 50 -16.14 12.46 23.04
C HIS A 50 -15.07 11.51 23.59
N GLY A 51 -14.99 11.30 24.88
CA GLY A 51 -14.05 10.32 25.51
C GLY A 51 -14.29 8.87 25.08
N ALA A 52 -15.49 8.55 24.59
CA ALA A 52 -15.79 7.19 24.11
C ALA A 52 -15.07 6.86 22.79
N LEU A 53 -14.79 7.84 21.93
CA LEU A 53 -14.02 7.66 20.69
C LEU A 53 -12.58 7.21 20.98
N TYR A 54 -11.91 7.95 21.88
CA TYR A 54 -10.56 7.61 22.29
C TYR A 54 -10.50 6.26 23.00
N ALA A 55 -11.47 6.01 23.91
CA ALA A 55 -11.59 4.71 24.59
C ALA A 55 -11.92 3.56 23.64
N ALA A 56 -12.65 3.83 22.54
CA ALA A 56 -12.93 2.83 21.52
C ALA A 56 -11.67 2.47 20.74
N LEU A 57 -10.86 3.46 20.34
CA LEU A 57 -9.61 3.20 19.64
C LEU A 57 -8.52 2.60 20.56
N ASP A 58 -8.49 2.97 21.85
CA ASP A 58 -7.49 2.47 22.80
C ASP A 58 -7.79 1.04 23.29
N ARG A 59 -9.07 0.68 23.42
CA ARG A 59 -9.54 -0.59 24.02
C ARG A 59 -10.43 -1.40 23.10
N GLY A 60 -10.67 -0.90 21.91
CA GLY A 60 -11.43 -1.60 20.90
C GLY A 60 -10.59 -2.67 20.22
N TRP A 61 -11.25 -3.65 19.66
CA TRP A 61 -10.59 -4.68 18.90
C TRP A 61 -11.45 -5.13 17.71
N LEU A 62 -10.77 -5.23 16.57
CA LEU A 62 -11.31 -5.71 15.30
C LEU A 62 -10.49 -6.93 14.88
N GLU A 63 -11.13 -7.95 14.33
CA GLU A 63 -10.45 -9.10 13.73
C GLU A 63 -10.06 -8.84 12.27
N PRO A 64 -8.80 -8.52 11.95
CA PRO A 64 -8.40 -8.19 10.59
C PRO A 64 -8.59 -9.35 9.61
N THR A 65 -8.36 -10.59 10.05
CA THR A 65 -8.48 -11.78 9.21
C THR A 65 -9.90 -11.98 8.71
N ARG A 66 -10.91 -11.76 9.59
CA ARG A 66 -12.31 -11.83 9.21
C ARG A 66 -12.67 -10.71 8.23
N LEU A 67 -12.24 -9.46 8.51
CA LEU A 67 -12.51 -8.34 7.62
C LEU A 67 -11.85 -8.52 6.24
N ARG A 68 -10.62 -9.03 6.18
CA ARG A 68 -9.95 -9.39 4.91
C ARG A 68 -10.76 -10.39 4.10
N ARG A 69 -11.34 -11.41 4.74
CA ARG A 69 -12.23 -12.38 4.07
C ARG A 69 -13.51 -11.73 3.58
N THR A 70 -14.13 -10.87 4.39
CA THR A 70 -15.31 -10.10 4.01
C THR A 70 -15.01 -9.22 2.78
N LEU A 71 -13.91 -8.50 2.78
CA LEU A 71 -13.49 -7.66 1.64
C LEU A 71 -13.25 -8.49 0.37
N ALA A 72 -12.58 -9.63 0.50
CA ALA A 72 -12.36 -10.56 -0.61
C ALA A 72 -13.66 -11.20 -1.13
N GLY A 73 -14.69 -11.36 -0.29
CA GLY A 73 -16.00 -11.86 -0.68
C GLY A 73 -16.91 -10.86 -1.40
N LEU A 74 -16.51 -9.58 -1.49
CA LEU A 74 -17.28 -8.57 -2.22
C LEU A 74 -17.05 -8.71 -3.73
N PRO A 75 -18.03 -8.31 -4.57
CA PRO A 75 -17.83 -8.25 -6.00
C PRO A 75 -16.63 -7.37 -6.37
N LEU A 76 -15.73 -7.95 -7.15
CA LEU A 76 -14.52 -7.29 -7.60
C LEU A 76 -14.67 -6.74 -9.02
N PRO A 77 -14.00 -5.63 -9.31
CA PRO A 77 -13.87 -5.14 -10.66
C PRO A 77 -13.08 -6.12 -11.53
N ARG A 78 -13.43 -6.17 -12.82
CA ARG A 78 -12.73 -6.99 -13.80
C ARG A 78 -12.42 -6.16 -15.02
N ALA A 79 -11.27 -6.43 -15.64
CA ALA A 79 -10.92 -5.91 -16.95
C ALA A 79 -11.85 -6.48 -18.05
N ALA A 80 -11.78 -5.92 -19.24
CA ALA A 80 -12.65 -6.33 -20.36
C ALA A 80 -12.52 -7.81 -20.74
N ASP A 81 -11.35 -8.40 -20.49
CA ASP A 81 -11.06 -9.84 -20.69
C ASP A 81 -11.44 -10.73 -19.48
N GLY A 82 -12.15 -10.19 -18.49
CA GLY A 82 -12.53 -10.91 -17.28
C GLY A 82 -11.45 -10.99 -16.21
N ARG A 83 -10.23 -10.50 -16.45
CA ARG A 83 -9.07 -10.54 -15.58
C ARG A 83 -9.23 -9.62 -14.37
N ILE A 84 -8.75 -10.06 -13.22
CA ILE A 84 -8.59 -9.21 -12.04
C ILE A 84 -7.24 -8.49 -12.16
N VAL A 85 -7.25 -7.17 -11.92
CA VAL A 85 -6.03 -6.36 -11.87
C VAL A 85 -5.84 -5.86 -10.44
N LEU A 86 -4.75 -6.25 -9.81
CA LEU A 86 -4.37 -5.79 -8.48
C LEU A 86 -3.26 -4.74 -8.58
N ALA A 87 -3.32 -3.74 -7.70
CA ALA A 87 -2.20 -2.85 -7.46
C ALA A 87 -1.71 -3.02 -6.03
N VAL A 88 -0.38 -2.98 -5.86
CA VAL A 88 0.26 -2.91 -4.55
C VAL A 88 1.08 -1.64 -4.46
N ASP A 89 0.92 -0.90 -3.36
CA ASP A 89 1.70 0.32 -3.11
C ASP A 89 1.83 0.59 -1.61
N VAL A 90 2.84 1.39 -1.23
CA VAL A 90 3.09 1.78 0.16
C VAL A 90 2.65 3.22 0.38
N SER A 91 1.87 3.43 1.44
CA SER A 91 1.49 4.76 1.87
C SER A 91 1.87 5.00 3.33
N HIS A 92 2.37 6.20 3.64
CA HIS A 92 2.91 6.52 4.95
C HIS A 92 1.92 7.27 5.84
N TRP A 93 1.86 6.86 7.10
CA TRP A 93 1.32 7.66 8.18
C TRP A 93 2.49 8.30 8.93
N LEU A 94 2.84 9.53 8.54
CA LEU A 94 3.98 10.24 9.11
C LEU A 94 3.68 10.70 10.55
N ARG A 95 4.64 10.49 11.46
CA ARG A 95 4.53 10.82 12.89
C ARG A 95 5.81 11.48 13.41
N PRO A 96 6.19 12.66 12.87
CA PRO A 96 7.35 13.40 13.36
C PRO A 96 7.15 13.94 14.78
N ASP A 97 5.89 14.18 15.16
CA ASP A 97 5.45 14.78 16.42
C ASP A 97 5.32 13.80 17.59
N ALA A 98 5.65 12.53 17.38
CA ALA A 98 5.43 11.48 18.38
C ALA A 98 6.72 10.69 18.68
N PRO A 99 7.72 11.29 19.35
CA PRO A 99 9.03 10.66 19.57
C PRO A 99 8.96 9.37 20.39
N THR A 100 7.93 9.19 21.19
CA THR A 100 7.72 8.00 22.03
C THR A 100 6.81 6.94 21.42
N SER A 101 6.28 7.16 20.21
CA SER A 101 5.50 6.12 19.51
C SER A 101 6.43 5.00 19.06
N ASP A 102 5.98 3.78 19.33
CA ASP A 102 6.68 2.55 18.98
C ASP A 102 6.64 2.21 17.49
N GLU A 103 7.48 1.29 17.08
CA GLU A 103 7.49 0.66 15.75
C GLU A 103 7.47 1.62 14.54
N ARG A 104 7.99 2.85 14.71
CA ARG A 104 8.12 3.80 13.61
C ARG A 104 9.34 3.51 12.76
N LEU A 105 9.18 3.64 11.45
CA LEU A 105 10.27 3.64 10.47
C LEU A 105 10.57 5.04 9.97
N PHE A 106 11.77 5.25 9.46
CA PHE A 106 12.08 6.44 8.67
C PHE A 106 11.50 6.31 7.26
N CYS A 107 10.37 6.96 7.05
CA CYS A 107 9.70 7.03 5.76
C CYS A 107 10.40 8.04 4.86
N HIS A 108 10.76 7.65 3.64
CA HIS A 108 11.33 8.54 2.65
C HIS A 108 10.24 9.42 2.05
N VAL A 109 10.35 10.72 2.25
CA VAL A 109 9.44 11.73 1.69
C VAL A 109 10.19 12.53 0.65
N TYR A 110 9.76 12.42 -0.59
CA TYR A 110 10.37 13.14 -1.70
C TYR A 110 10.09 14.64 -1.63
N GLY A 111 11.10 15.43 -1.89
CA GLY A 111 10.97 16.89 -1.99
C GLY A 111 10.03 17.27 -3.15
N ARG A 112 9.06 18.15 -2.88
CA ARG A 112 8.12 18.69 -3.88
C ARG A 112 8.00 20.20 -3.74
N GLY A 113 7.81 20.89 -4.86
CA GLY A 113 7.70 22.36 -4.88
C GLY A 113 8.97 23.02 -4.38
N ASP A 114 8.84 23.89 -3.40
CA ASP A 114 9.95 24.65 -2.82
C ASP A 114 10.92 23.78 -2.00
N ARG A 115 10.48 22.61 -1.54
CA ARG A 115 11.33 21.64 -0.84
C ARG A 115 11.98 20.69 -1.84
N LYS A 116 13.17 21.03 -2.30
CA LYS A 116 13.92 20.22 -3.29
C LYS A 116 14.62 19.00 -2.69
N THR A 117 14.73 18.91 -1.36
CA THR A 117 15.51 17.88 -0.66
C THR A 117 14.58 16.78 -0.15
N ASP A 118 14.96 15.53 -0.42
CA ASP A 118 14.32 14.36 0.15
C ASP A 118 14.53 14.31 1.66
N GLN A 119 13.51 13.90 2.39
CA GLN A 119 13.52 13.83 3.85
C GLN A 119 13.20 12.41 4.33
N PHE A 120 13.81 12.04 5.44
CA PHE A 120 13.44 10.84 6.19
C PHE A 120 12.61 11.27 7.40
N VAL A 121 11.33 10.94 7.40
CA VAL A 121 10.39 11.35 8.45
C VAL A 121 9.89 10.11 9.17
N PRO A 122 9.93 10.07 10.52
CA PRO A 122 9.40 8.95 11.28
C PRO A 122 7.90 8.74 11.03
N GLY A 123 7.51 7.49 10.87
CA GLY A 123 6.10 7.15 10.62
C GLY A 123 5.85 5.65 10.54
N TRP A 124 4.63 5.29 10.23
CA TRP A 124 4.18 3.93 9.98
C TRP A 124 3.84 3.77 8.49
N PRO A 125 4.68 3.08 7.71
CA PRO A 125 4.35 2.75 6.32
C PRO A 125 3.39 1.55 6.28
N TYR A 126 2.36 1.65 5.44
CA TYR A 126 1.40 0.58 5.18
C TYR A 126 1.53 0.10 3.74
N SER A 127 1.78 -1.19 3.56
CA SER A 127 1.63 -1.88 2.27
C SER A 127 0.16 -2.19 2.06
N ILE A 128 -0.40 -1.73 0.95
CA ILE A 128 -1.82 -1.83 0.64
C ILE A 128 -2.00 -2.53 -0.70
N VAL A 129 -2.92 -3.49 -0.73
CA VAL A 129 -3.33 -4.19 -1.96
C VAL A 129 -4.78 -3.88 -2.26
N ALA A 130 -5.05 -3.49 -3.50
CA ALA A 130 -6.40 -3.21 -3.97
C ALA A 130 -6.63 -3.72 -5.40
N ALA A 131 -7.87 -4.09 -5.73
CA ALA A 131 -8.26 -4.37 -7.09
C ALA A 131 -8.70 -3.10 -7.81
N LEU A 132 -8.17 -2.89 -9.02
CA LEU A 132 -8.40 -1.71 -9.84
C LEU A 132 -9.69 -1.85 -10.65
N GLU A 133 -10.48 -0.77 -10.69
CA GLU A 133 -11.65 -0.69 -11.58
C GLU A 133 -11.20 -0.59 -13.05
N ALA A 134 -11.94 -1.22 -13.96
CA ALA A 134 -11.67 -1.12 -15.39
C ALA A 134 -12.39 0.05 -16.07
N GLY A 135 -13.33 0.69 -15.37
CA GLY A 135 -14.18 1.76 -15.91
C GLY A 135 -13.56 3.16 -15.85
N ARG A 136 -14.42 4.17 -15.94
CA ARG A 136 -14.02 5.59 -15.90
C ARG A 136 -13.79 6.14 -14.50
N THR A 137 -14.05 5.36 -13.45
CA THR A 137 -13.89 5.80 -12.07
C THR A 137 -12.49 5.51 -11.56
N SER A 138 -12.04 6.27 -10.57
CA SER A 138 -10.80 6.02 -9.81
C SER A 138 -11.05 5.22 -8.53
N TRP A 139 -12.22 4.60 -8.38
CA TRP A 139 -12.48 3.72 -7.25
C TRP A 139 -11.62 2.46 -7.34
N VAL A 140 -11.17 1.99 -6.18
CA VAL A 140 -10.49 0.70 -6.05
C VAL A 140 -11.18 -0.15 -4.99
N ALA A 141 -11.14 -1.46 -5.13
CA ALA A 141 -11.60 -2.37 -4.08
C ALA A 141 -10.43 -2.70 -3.16
N MET A 142 -10.43 -2.15 -1.95
CA MET A 142 -9.40 -2.43 -0.94
C MET A 142 -9.50 -3.89 -0.49
N LEU A 143 -8.39 -4.61 -0.48
CA LEU A 143 -8.33 -6.04 -0.14
C LEU A 143 -7.46 -6.33 1.07
N ASP A 144 -6.40 -5.55 1.27
CA ASP A 144 -5.48 -5.76 2.37
C ASP A 144 -4.68 -4.50 2.72
N ALA A 145 -4.30 -4.41 3.98
CA ALA A 145 -3.35 -3.43 4.51
C ALA A 145 -2.47 -4.09 5.56
N VAL A 146 -1.16 -3.91 5.44
CA VAL A 146 -0.15 -4.44 6.37
C VAL A 146 0.80 -3.32 6.73
N ARG A 147 0.97 -3.03 8.02
CA ARG A 147 1.99 -2.09 8.51
C ARG A 147 3.35 -2.77 8.43
N LEU A 148 4.34 -2.03 7.92
CA LEU A 148 5.73 -2.48 7.88
C LEU A 148 6.44 -2.03 9.16
N GLY A 149 6.98 -2.98 9.90
CA GLY A 149 7.72 -2.75 11.14
C GLY A 149 9.23 -2.59 10.91
N PRO A 150 9.99 -2.12 11.92
CA PRO A 150 11.43 -1.89 11.81
C PRO A 150 12.27 -3.15 11.53
N ALA A 151 11.77 -4.31 11.94
CA ALA A 151 12.45 -5.60 11.75
C ALA A 151 12.04 -6.32 10.46
N ASP A 152 11.07 -5.78 9.72
CA ASP A 152 10.48 -6.46 8.58
C ASP A 152 11.36 -6.35 7.32
N ASP A 153 11.48 -7.46 6.60
CA ASP A 153 11.88 -7.46 5.20
C ASP A 153 10.65 -7.15 4.34
N ALA A 154 10.52 -5.90 3.87
CA ALA A 154 9.34 -5.47 3.11
C ALA A 154 9.10 -6.31 1.87
N THR A 155 10.14 -6.85 1.22
CA THR A 155 9.96 -7.72 0.06
C THR A 155 9.31 -9.04 0.48
N ALA A 156 9.75 -9.61 1.60
CA ALA A 156 9.15 -10.82 2.14
C ALA A 156 7.71 -10.60 2.63
N VAL A 157 7.45 -9.47 3.31
CA VAL A 157 6.09 -9.08 3.73
C VAL A 157 5.19 -8.91 2.53
N THR A 158 5.66 -8.22 1.47
CA THR A 158 4.87 -8.03 0.23
C THR A 158 4.57 -9.36 -0.45
N ALA A 159 5.55 -10.28 -0.54
CA ALA A 159 5.34 -11.61 -1.12
C ALA A 159 4.27 -12.39 -0.35
N THR A 160 4.35 -12.41 0.98
CA THR A 160 3.36 -13.05 1.85
C THR A 160 1.98 -12.40 1.70
N GLN A 161 1.92 -11.06 1.73
CA GLN A 161 0.67 -10.32 1.58
C GLN A 161 -0.02 -10.62 0.24
N LEU A 162 0.72 -10.59 -0.87
CA LEU A 162 0.18 -10.89 -2.20
C LEU A 162 -0.30 -12.35 -2.29
N ARG A 163 0.47 -13.30 -1.74
CA ARG A 163 0.07 -14.71 -1.67
C ARG A 163 -1.24 -14.89 -0.92
N ASP A 164 -1.37 -14.27 0.24
CA ASP A 164 -2.55 -14.33 1.08
C ASP A 164 -3.77 -13.67 0.39
N VAL A 165 -3.57 -12.55 -0.30
CA VAL A 165 -4.64 -11.88 -1.07
C VAL A 165 -5.12 -12.81 -2.19
N VAL A 166 -4.22 -13.34 -3.01
CA VAL A 166 -4.57 -14.24 -4.12
C VAL A 166 -5.26 -15.50 -3.57
N GLY A 167 -4.75 -16.09 -2.50
CA GLY A 167 -5.38 -17.25 -1.85
C GLY A 167 -6.81 -16.97 -1.38
N ARG A 168 -7.07 -15.79 -0.78
CA ARG A 168 -8.42 -15.37 -0.38
C ARG A 168 -9.35 -15.15 -1.58
N LEU A 169 -8.84 -14.60 -2.69
CA LEU A 169 -9.63 -14.42 -3.90
C LEU A 169 -10.02 -15.75 -4.54
N MET A 170 -9.11 -16.73 -4.55
CA MET A 170 -9.40 -18.08 -5.01
C MET A 170 -10.46 -18.76 -4.09
N GLN A 171 -10.28 -18.67 -2.79
CA GLN A 171 -11.25 -19.20 -1.81
C GLN A 171 -12.64 -18.55 -1.92
N ALA A 172 -12.71 -17.27 -2.28
CA ALA A 172 -13.95 -16.56 -2.51
C ALA A 172 -14.58 -16.84 -3.90
N GLY A 173 -13.96 -17.67 -4.74
CA GLY A 173 -14.44 -18.02 -6.07
C GLY A 173 -14.24 -16.92 -7.12
N HIS A 174 -13.37 -15.96 -6.86
CA HIS A 174 -13.06 -14.92 -7.84
C HIS A 174 -12.10 -15.38 -8.93
N TRP A 175 -11.37 -16.43 -8.71
CA TRP A 175 -10.51 -17.05 -9.70
C TRP A 175 -10.61 -18.59 -9.60
N ASN A 176 -10.74 -19.26 -10.74
CA ASN A 176 -10.81 -20.71 -10.86
C ASN A 176 -9.81 -21.17 -11.96
N PRO A 177 -9.37 -22.43 -11.91
CA PRO A 177 -8.56 -23.00 -12.98
C PRO A 177 -9.21 -22.81 -14.36
N GLY A 178 -8.46 -22.20 -15.29
CA GLY A 178 -8.95 -21.83 -16.63
C GLY A 178 -9.33 -20.35 -16.78
N ASP A 179 -9.49 -19.60 -15.70
CA ASP A 179 -9.63 -18.16 -15.75
C ASP A 179 -8.30 -17.49 -16.15
N PRO A 180 -8.33 -16.27 -16.73
CA PRO A 180 -7.12 -15.49 -16.99
C PRO A 180 -6.35 -15.24 -15.69
N GLU A 181 -5.03 -15.33 -15.72
CA GLU A 181 -4.17 -15.05 -14.56
C GLU A 181 -4.42 -13.65 -14.00
N ILE A 182 -4.32 -13.51 -12.68
CA ILE A 182 -4.45 -12.24 -11.97
C ILE A 182 -3.25 -11.36 -12.32
N LEU A 183 -3.49 -10.15 -12.82
CA LEU A 183 -2.45 -9.19 -13.12
C LEU A 183 -2.13 -8.35 -11.89
N ILE A 184 -0.86 -8.30 -11.47
CA ILE A 184 -0.42 -7.50 -10.32
C ILE A 184 0.51 -6.39 -10.82
N VAL A 185 0.14 -5.13 -10.59
CA VAL A 185 0.94 -3.97 -11.01
C VAL A 185 1.60 -3.29 -9.80
N MET A 186 2.87 -2.88 -9.96
CA MET A 186 3.66 -2.27 -8.90
C MET A 186 4.65 -1.24 -9.42
N ASP A 187 5.08 -0.30 -8.55
CA ASP A 187 6.08 0.71 -8.90
C ASP A 187 7.52 0.19 -8.73
N SER A 188 8.48 1.03 -9.06
CA SER A 188 9.94 0.75 -9.11
C SER A 188 10.60 0.45 -7.76
N GLY A 189 9.87 0.47 -6.68
CA GLY A 189 10.39 0.11 -5.39
C GLY A 189 10.30 -1.34 -5.01
N TYR A 190 9.51 -2.01 -5.75
CA TYR A 190 9.38 -3.46 -5.59
C TYR A 190 10.40 -4.18 -6.47
N ASP A 191 10.99 -5.25 -5.95
CA ASP A 191 11.76 -6.19 -6.77
C ASP A 191 10.77 -7.13 -7.49
N VAL A 192 10.26 -6.65 -8.64
CA VAL A 192 9.28 -7.42 -9.42
C VAL A 192 9.81 -8.78 -9.83
N THR A 193 11.11 -8.91 -10.06
CA THR A 193 11.72 -10.19 -10.46
C THR A 193 11.79 -11.18 -9.31
N TYR A 194 12.11 -10.72 -8.11
CA TYR A 194 12.05 -11.57 -6.92
C TYR A 194 10.60 -11.97 -6.60
N LEU A 195 9.66 -11.03 -6.66
CA LEU A 195 8.25 -11.31 -6.40
C LEU A 195 7.69 -12.30 -7.43
N SER A 196 8.08 -12.21 -8.71
CA SER A 196 7.66 -13.20 -9.71
C SER A 196 8.17 -14.60 -9.42
N HIS A 197 9.41 -14.71 -8.89
CA HIS A 197 9.96 -15.99 -8.45
C HIS A 197 9.22 -16.52 -7.20
N ALA A 198 9.01 -15.65 -6.22
CA ALA A 198 8.36 -16.01 -4.95
C ALA A 198 6.89 -16.41 -5.09
N LEU A 199 6.22 -15.93 -6.14
CA LEU A 199 4.79 -16.17 -6.43
C LEU A 199 4.58 -17.06 -7.68
N GLY A 200 5.65 -17.69 -8.20
CA GLY A 200 5.60 -18.46 -9.44
C GLY A 200 4.73 -19.72 -9.41
N ASP A 201 4.28 -20.13 -8.23
CA ASP A 201 3.33 -21.23 -8.02
C ASP A 201 1.85 -20.76 -8.06
N LEU A 202 1.60 -19.45 -8.16
CA LEU A 202 0.27 -18.88 -8.19
C LEU A 202 -0.10 -18.43 -9.62
N PRO A 203 -1.41 -18.35 -9.92
CA PRO A 203 -1.89 -17.91 -11.23
C PRO A 203 -1.81 -16.38 -11.36
N VAL A 204 -0.60 -15.84 -11.36
CA VAL A 204 -0.35 -14.41 -11.37
C VAL A 204 0.65 -13.99 -12.44
N VAL A 205 0.40 -12.86 -13.07
CA VAL A 205 1.35 -12.13 -13.91
C VAL A 205 1.70 -10.82 -13.22
N LEU A 206 3.00 -10.54 -13.06
CA LEU A 206 3.47 -9.34 -12.40
C LEU A 206 4.00 -8.34 -13.44
N VAL A 207 3.59 -7.08 -13.31
CA VAL A 207 4.12 -5.96 -14.09
C VAL A 207 4.68 -4.92 -13.12
N GLY A 208 5.97 -4.70 -13.18
CA GLY A 208 6.67 -3.74 -12.34
C GLY A 208 7.45 -2.72 -13.14
N ARG A 209 7.47 -1.48 -12.63
CA ARG A 209 8.34 -0.44 -13.19
C ARG A 209 9.79 -0.72 -12.82
N LEU A 210 10.67 -0.59 -13.80
CA LEU A 210 12.11 -0.63 -13.60
C LEU A 210 12.69 0.80 -13.58
N ARG A 211 13.77 0.97 -12.85
CA ARG A 211 14.53 2.23 -12.84
C ARG A 211 15.28 2.39 -14.16
N SER A 212 15.41 3.63 -14.62
CA SER A 212 16.05 3.98 -15.90
C SER A 212 17.57 3.69 -15.97
N ASP A 213 18.19 3.34 -14.84
CA ASP A 213 19.60 2.97 -14.75
C ASP A 213 19.86 1.45 -14.86
N ARG A 214 18.82 0.67 -15.18
CA ARG A 214 18.91 -0.79 -15.23
C ARG A 214 19.50 -1.30 -16.54
N VAL A 215 19.97 -2.53 -16.45
CA VAL A 215 20.50 -3.32 -17.55
C VAL A 215 19.79 -4.66 -17.55
N MET A 216 19.36 -5.11 -18.73
CA MET A 216 18.76 -6.42 -18.92
C MET A 216 19.60 -7.24 -19.91
N LEU A 217 19.48 -8.54 -19.82
CA LEU A 217 20.21 -9.50 -20.63
C LEU A 217 19.23 -10.31 -21.46
N ARG A 218 19.68 -10.71 -22.65
CA ARG A 218 18.94 -11.64 -23.53
C ARG A 218 19.30 -13.08 -23.20
N ASP A 219 18.53 -13.99 -23.75
CA ASP A 219 18.94 -15.39 -23.85
C ASP A 219 20.24 -15.52 -24.64
N PRO A 220 21.13 -16.43 -24.26
CA PRO A 220 22.41 -16.61 -24.93
C PRO A 220 22.27 -17.14 -26.38
N GLY A 221 21.07 -17.55 -26.79
CA GLY A 221 20.84 -18.27 -28.05
C GLY A 221 21.30 -19.72 -27.96
N PRO A 222 21.20 -20.45 -29.08
CA PRO A 222 21.67 -21.85 -29.12
C PRO A 222 23.16 -21.93 -28.76
N ALA A 223 23.49 -22.91 -27.96
CA ALA A 223 24.87 -23.13 -27.51
C ALA A 223 25.77 -23.47 -28.73
N CYS A 224 26.50 -22.46 -29.21
CA CYS A 224 27.58 -22.70 -30.14
C CYS A 224 28.77 -23.24 -29.36
N SER A 225 28.97 -24.53 -29.34
CA SER A 225 30.21 -25.18 -28.84
C SER A 225 31.33 -24.75 -29.80
N GLY A 226 32.13 -23.78 -29.40
CA GLY A 226 33.35 -23.48 -30.15
C GLY A 226 34.30 -24.68 -30.16
N PRO A 227 35.25 -24.78 -31.11
CA PRO A 227 36.15 -25.94 -31.26
C PRO A 227 37.04 -26.19 -30.03
N LYS A 228 37.14 -25.25 -29.08
CA LYS A 228 37.92 -25.40 -27.85
C LYS A 228 37.11 -25.86 -26.62
N GLY A 229 35.81 -26.16 -26.78
CA GLY A 229 34.96 -26.46 -25.65
C GLY A 229 34.82 -25.21 -24.71
N GLY A 230 34.07 -25.31 -23.66
CA GLY A 230 33.95 -24.28 -22.62
C GLY A 230 32.54 -24.32 -22.00
N ARG A 231 32.43 -23.71 -20.82
CA ARG A 231 31.11 -23.58 -20.18
C ARG A 231 30.16 -22.76 -21.11
N PRO A 232 28.98 -23.28 -21.47
CA PRO A 232 28.01 -22.55 -22.26
C PRO A 232 27.74 -21.16 -21.67
N ARG A 233 27.55 -20.17 -22.54
CA ARG A 233 27.17 -18.82 -22.08
C ARG A 233 25.82 -18.90 -21.39
N ARG A 234 25.73 -18.35 -20.20
CA ARG A 234 24.48 -18.28 -19.44
C ARG A 234 23.59 -17.08 -19.84
N HIS A 235 24.21 -16.02 -20.37
CA HIS A 235 23.56 -14.78 -20.74
C HIS A 235 23.99 -14.37 -22.14
N GLY A 236 23.05 -13.81 -22.90
CA GLY A 236 23.29 -13.26 -24.23
C GLY A 236 23.69 -11.79 -24.20
N GLY A 237 23.25 -11.05 -25.24
CA GLY A 237 23.54 -9.63 -25.39
C GLY A 237 22.95 -8.75 -24.27
N VAL A 238 23.55 -7.59 -24.09
CA VAL A 238 23.18 -6.61 -23.06
C VAL A 238 22.28 -5.54 -23.68
N LEU A 239 21.20 -5.17 -22.97
CA LEU A 239 20.37 -4.00 -23.25
C LEU A 239 20.45 -3.05 -22.07
N THR A 240 21.06 -1.89 -22.27
CA THR A 240 21.21 -0.82 -21.28
C THR A 240 20.18 0.26 -21.53
N PHE A 241 19.34 0.59 -20.55
CA PHE A 241 18.21 1.50 -20.74
C PHE A 241 18.60 2.91 -21.18
N SER A 242 19.75 3.39 -20.69
CA SER A 242 20.29 4.72 -21.02
C SER A 242 21.09 4.75 -22.33
N LYS A 243 21.29 3.59 -23.02
CA LYS A 243 22.12 3.47 -24.21
C LYS A 243 21.32 2.89 -25.36
N PRO A 244 20.64 3.73 -26.19
CA PRO A 244 19.82 3.26 -27.31
C PRO A 244 20.59 2.38 -28.30
N GLU A 245 21.87 2.61 -28.47
CA GLU A 245 22.76 1.81 -29.32
C GLU A 245 22.92 0.35 -28.87
N SER A 246 22.59 0.05 -27.60
CA SER A 246 22.57 -1.32 -27.09
C SER A 246 21.25 -2.06 -27.33
N TRP A 247 20.22 -1.35 -27.79
CA TRP A 247 18.92 -1.95 -28.01
C TRP A 247 18.89 -2.68 -29.35
N HIS A 248 18.44 -3.89 -29.33
CA HIS A 248 18.12 -4.62 -30.55
C HIS A 248 16.70 -4.27 -31.02
N GLN A 249 16.33 -4.71 -32.20
CA GLN A 249 14.98 -4.51 -32.70
C GLN A 249 13.96 -5.14 -31.73
N PRO A 250 12.92 -4.41 -31.31
CA PRO A 250 11.87 -4.95 -30.48
C PRO A 250 11.06 -6.00 -31.25
N GLU A 251 10.65 -7.05 -30.59
CA GLU A 251 9.81 -8.10 -31.16
C GLU A 251 8.38 -7.59 -31.38
N VAL A 252 7.91 -6.69 -30.50
CA VAL A 252 6.57 -6.09 -30.62
C VAL A 252 6.67 -4.58 -30.46
N THR A 253 5.96 -3.85 -31.32
CA THR A 253 5.77 -2.40 -31.20
C THR A 253 4.30 -2.10 -31.35
N THR A 254 3.72 -1.35 -30.42
CA THR A 254 2.33 -0.88 -30.49
C THR A 254 2.27 0.63 -30.46
N THR A 255 1.23 1.17 -31.09
CA THR A 255 0.88 2.58 -31.06
C THR A 255 -0.61 2.69 -30.79
N THR A 256 -0.97 3.33 -29.68
CA THR A 256 -2.35 3.42 -29.22
C THR A 256 -2.68 4.87 -28.88
N ASP A 257 -3.76 5.39 -29.47
CA ASP A 257 -4.25 6.71 -29.13
C ASP A 257 -5.07 6.65 -27.83
N THR A 258 -4.71 7.52 -26.89
CA THR A 258 -5.39 7.64 -25.61
C THR A 258 -5.91 9.05 -25.41
N THR A 259 -7.10 9.19 -24.83
CA THR A 259 -7.69 10.51 -24.56
C THR A 259 -6.92 11.32 -23.53
N ARG A 260 -6.18 10.64 -22.64
CA ARG A 260 -5.50 11.27 -21.50
C ARG A 260 -4.02 11.55 -21.75
N TYR A 261 -3.35 10.69 -22.48
CA TYR A 261 -1.89 10.73 -22.66
C TYR A 261 -1.49 11.01 -24.11
N GLY A 262 -2.48 11.26 -25.00
CA GLY A 262 -2.25 11.33 -26.43
C GLY A 262 -1.77 9.99 -26.99
N LYS A 263 -0.87 10.05 -27.94
CA LYS A 263 -0.27 8.87 -28.56
C LYS A 263 0.66 8.16 -27.58
N ALA A 264 0.41 6.88 -27.36
CA ALA A 264 1.25 5.99 -26.55
C ALA A 264 1.98 5.02 -27.45
N GLU A 265 3.31 5.01 -27.38
CA GLU A 265 4.18 4.09 -28.12
C GLU A 265 4.81 3.12 -27.13
N ALA A 266 4.60 1.82 -27.33
CA ALA A 266 5.24 0.78 -26.52
C ALA A 266 6.10 -0.11 -27.42
N MET A 267 7.36 -0.29 -27.02
CA MET A 267 8.32 -1.21 -27.61
C MET A 267 8.58 -2.33 -26.64
N ALA A 268 8.53 -3.57 -27.07
CA ALA A 268 8.69 -4.73 -26.19
C ALA A 268 9.75 -5.70 -26.71
N TRP A 269 10.53 -6.24 -25.77
CA TRP A 269 11.55 -7.24 -25.96
C TRP A 269 11.23 -8.47 -25.12
N ASP A 270 11.09 -9.60 -25.76
CA ASP A 270 10.75 -10.86 -25.09
C ASP A 270 11.98 -11.52 -24.44
N ARG A 271 11.72 -12.41 -23.47
CA ARG A 271 12.70 -13.23 -22.75
C ARG A 271 13.88 -12.45 -22.17
N MET A 272 13.64 -11.20 -21.79
CA MET A 272 14.63 -10.37 -21.13
C MET A 272 14.69 -10.67 -19.62
N HIS A 273 15.89 -10.76 -19.08
CA HIS A 273 16.12 -11.09 -17.68
C HIS A 273 17.18 -10.20 -17.04
N PRO A 274 17.09 -9.88 -15.72
CA PRO A 274 18.16 -9.20 -15.01
C PRO A 274 19.29 -10.16 -14.69
N ARG A 275 20.49 -9.63 -14.52
CA ARG A 275 21.57 -10.38 -13.89
C ARG A 275 21.38 -10.39 -12.39
N LEU A 276 20.92 -11.50 -11.85
CA LEU A 276 20.73 -11.66 -10.42
C LEU A 276 22.08 -11.80 -9.71
N THR A 277 22.14 -11.31 -8.50
CA THR A 277 23.31 -11.41 -7.61
C THR A 277 22.83 -11.77 -6.20
N HIS A 278 23.66 -12.44 -5.41
CA HIS A 278 23.37 -12.78 -4.01
C HIS A 278 23.34 -11.53 -3.13
N ARG A 279 22.36 -10.61 -3.38
CA ARG A 279 22.14 -9.37 -2.65
C ARG A 279 20.65 -9.16 -2.39
N GLY A 280 20.32 -8.37 -1.36
CA GLY A 280 18.94 -8.10 -0.97
C GLY A 280 18.17 -9.40 -0.70
N PRO A 281 16.96 -9.58 -1.26
CA PRO A 281 16.14 -10.77 -0.99
C PRO A 281 16.81 -12.08 -1.49
N TRP A 282 17.77 -12.01 -2.45
CA TRP A 282 18.49 -13.16 -2.99
C TRP A 282 19.61 -13.67 -2.07
N LEU A 283 19.91 -13.00 -0.95
CA LEU A 283 20.88 -13.46 0.03
C LEU A 283 20.52 -14.84 0.63
N LYS A 284 19.24 -15.16 0.71
CA LYS A 284 18.77 -16.46 1.25
C LYS A 284 19.15 -17.65 0.36
N HIS A 285 19.52 -17.40 -0.89
CA HIS A 285 19.88 -18.40 -1.90
C HIS A 285 21.41 -18.55 -2.09
N THR A 286 22.22 -18.27 -1.07
CA THR A 286 23.68 -18.20 -1.16
C THR A 286 24.36 -19.49 -1.63
N LYS A 287 23.73 -20.65 -1.45
CA LYS A 287 24.27 -21.98 -1.83
C LYS A 287 23.74 -22.49 -3.18
N GLU A 288 22.77 -21.76 -3.77
CA GLU A 288 22.08 -22.15 -4.99
C GLU A 288 22.56 -21.33 -6.17
N GLU A 289 22.52 -21.90 -7.35
CA GLU A 289 22.66 -21.12 -8.57
C GLU A 289 21.39 -20.31 -8.76
N LEU A 290 21.54 -18.96 -8.83
CA LEU A 290 20.38 -18.07 -9.00
C LEU A 290 19.67 -18.35 -10.31
N PRO A 291 18.32 -18.35 -10.35
CA PRO A 291 17.55 -18.66 -11.54
C PRO A 291 17.73 -17.59 -12.63
N ILE A 292 17.45 -17.94 -13.87
CA ILE A 292 17.22 -16.99 -14.95
C ILE A 292 15.72 -16.77 -15.04
N LEU A 293 15.28 -15.55 -14.74
CA LEU A 293 13.87 -15.17 -14.72
C LEU A 293 13.54 -14.42 -15.99
N HIS A 294 13.07 -15.13 -17.00
CA HIS A 294 12.65 -14.54 -18.25
C HIS A 294 11.34 -13.78 -18.10
N GLY A 295 11.23 -12.68 -18.83
CA GLY A 295 10.01 -11.89 -18.91
C GLY A 295 10.07 -10.95 -20.09
N THR A 296 9.02 -10.19 -20.30
CA THR A 296 8.91 -9.19 -21.34
C THR A 296 9.30 -7.82 -20.81
N LEU A 297 10.32 -7.20 -21.41
CA LEU A 297 10.72 -5.82 -21.13
C LEU A 297 9.91 -4.88 -22.04
N ILE A 298 9.33 -3.83 -21.48
CA ILE A 298 8.52 -2.85 -22.22
C ILE A 298 9.07 -1.46 -21.97
N ARG A 299 9.27 -0.70 -23.05
CA ARG A 299 9.54 0.73 -23.00
C ARG A 299 8.32 1.47 -23.48
N LEU A 300 7.65 2.18 -22.58
CA LEU A 300 6.49 3.01 -22.85
C LEU A 300 6.90 4.47 -22.98
N LYS A 301 6.48 5.13 -24.06
CA LYS A 301 6.54 6.58 -24.24
C LYS A 301 5.13 7.08 -24.53
N VAL A 302 4.70 8.12 -23.81
CA VAL A 302 3.41 8.79 -24.07
C VAL A 302 3.69 10.21 -24.56
N GLU A 303 2.76 10.79 -25.27
CA GLU A 303 2.92 12.11 -25.88
C GLU A 303 2.87 13.21 -24.83
N HIS A 304 1.94 13.12 -23.86
CA HIS A 304 1.83 14.08 -22.78
C HIS A 304 1.41 13.42 -21.45
N LEU A 305 1.67 14.11 -20.36
CA LEU A 305 1.15 13.78 -19.02
C LEU A 305 0.13 14.84 -18.59
N PRO A 306 -0.79 14.54 -17.71
CA PRO A 306 -1.61 15.55 -17.07
C PRO A 306 -0.75 16.65 -16.41
N GLY A 307 -0.94 17.90 -16.84
CA GLY A 307 -0.04 19.01 -16.57
C GLY A 307 1.12 19.09 -17.56
N ASP A 308 1.72 20.25 -17.72
CA ASP A 308 2.73 20.59 -18.76
C ASP A 308 4.11 19.94 -18.53
N ARG A 309 4.13 18.64 -18.26
CA ARG A 309 5.40 17.90 -18.04
C ARG A 309 5.74 17.08 -19.28
N ASP A 310 6.97 17.23 -19.76
CA ASP A 310 7.52 16.33 -20.78
C ASP A 310 7.63 14.91 -20.23
N PRO A 311 6.93 13.93 -20.80
CA PRO A 311 6.92 12.57 -20.31
C PRO A 311 8.22 11.85 -20.66
N LYS A 312 8.98 11.48 -19.64
CA LYS A 312 10.11 10.56 -19.85
C LYS A 312 9.62 9.14 -20.08
N PRO A 313 10.29 8.38 -20.97
CA PRO A 313 9.94 6.98 -21.18
C PRO A 313 9.98 6.19 -19.86
N VAL A 314 9.02 5.28 -19.71
CA VAL A 314 8.91 4.38 -18.55
C VAL A 314 9.33 2.98 -19.00
N TRP A 315 10.14 2.31 -18.19
CA TRP A 315 10.52 0.93 -18.40
C TRP A 315 9.70 0.03 -17.47
N LEU A 316 9.03 -0.95 -18.05
CA LEU A 316 8.28 -1.97 -17.32
C LEU A 316 8.88 -3.35 -17.63
N TRP A 317 8.75 -4.25 -16.68
CA TRP A 317 9.06 -5.65 -16.87
C TRP A 317 7.86 -6.48 -16.44
N CYS A 318 7.46 -7.40 -17.31
CA CYS A 318 6.37 -8.33 -17.07
C CYS A 318 6.93 -9.75 -16.91
N SER A 319 6.40 -10.50 -15.96
CA SER A 319 6.84 -11.89 -15.70
C SER A 319 6.42 -12.89 -16.79
N ALA A 320 5.51 -12.51 -17.69
CA ALA A 320 5.10 -13.33 -18.83
C ALA A 320 6.03 -13.13 -20.03
N THR A 321 6.14 -14.15 -20.87
CA THR A 321 6.87 -14.16 -22.13
C THR A 321 5.94 -14.46 -23.31
N GLY A 322 6.39 -14.23 -24.55
CA GLY A 322 5.59 -14.50 -25.75
C GLY A 322 4.40 -13.56 -25.91
N ALA A 323 4.52 -12.31 -25.45
CA ALA A 323 3.44 -11.34 -25.42
C ALA A 323 3.02 -10.88 -26.83
N THR A 324 1.71 -10.77 -27.04
CA THR A 324 1.13 -10.12 -28.22
C THR A 324 1.06 -8.60 -28.02
N GLY A 325 0.81 -7.84 -29.10
CA GLY A 325 0.58 -6.39 -29.01
C GLY A 325 -0.57 -6.04 -28.06
N THR A 326 -1.63 -6.83 -28.06
CA THR A 326 -2.77 -6.67 -27.14
C THR A 326 -2.37 -6.87 -25.67
N ASP A 327 -1.47 -7.81 -25.39
CA ASP A 327 -0.97 -8.03 -24.03
C ASP A 327 -0.11 -6.86 -23.56
N ILE A 328 0.78 -6.37 -24.44
CA ILE A 328 1.63 -5.20 -24.14
C ILE A 328 0.75 -3.98 -23.79
N ASP A 329 -0.27 -3.70 -24.62
CA ASP A 329 -1.17 -2.56 -24.38
C ASP A 329 -1.96 -2.73 -23.08
N ARG A 330 -2.45 -3.92 -22.79
CA ARG A 330 -3.13 -4.23 -21.52
C ARG A 330 -2.22 -4.00 -20.33
N TRP A 331 -0.97 -4.44 -20.36
CA TRP A 331 -0.05 -4.35 -19.23
C TRP A 331 0.34 -2.91 -18.92
N TRP A 332 0.71 -2.11 -19.91
CA TRP A 332 1.07 -0.73 -19.63
C TRP A 332 -0.15 0.12 -19.24
N GLN A 333 -1.34 -0.12 -19.81
CA GLN A 333 -2.56 0.56 -19.39
C GLN A 333 -2.93 0.21 -17.95
N SER A 334 -2.85 -1.06 -17.58
CA SER A 334 -3.06 -1.50 -16.19
C SER A 334 -2.05 -0.87 -15.22
N PHE A 335 -0.78 -0.78 -15.65
CA PHE A 335 0.25 -0.11 -14.85
C PHE A 335 -0.07 1.39 -14.64
N LEU A 336 -0.50 2.10 -15.66
CA LEU A 336 -0.88 3.50 -15.52
C LEU A 336 -2.09 3.68 -14.59
N ARG A 337 -3.02 2.73 -14.56
CA ARG A 337 -4.15 2.74 -13.63
C ARG A 337 -3.75 2.52 -12.16
N ARG A 338 -2.52 2.09 -11.86
CA ARG A 338 -2.01 2.05 -10.50
C ARG A 338 -2.16 3.39 -9.76
N PHE A 339 -2.15 4.51 -10.50
CA PHE A 339 -2.38 5.84 -9.93
C PHE A 339 -3.77 6.00 -9.28
N ASP A 340 -4.73 5.16 -9.59
CA ASP A 340 -6.05 5.15 -8.93
C ASP A 340 -5.91 4.80 -7.44
N LEU A 341 -4.93 3.96 -7.07
CA LEU A 341 -4.61 3.69 -5.68
C LEU A 341 -4.03 4.91 -4.96
N GLU A 342 -3.21 5.72 -5.64
CA GLU A 342 -2.72 6.99 -5.08
C GLU A 342 -3.86 8.02 -4.88
N HIS A 343 -4.85 8.06 -5.78
CA HIS A 343 -6.07 8.85 -5.59
C HIS A 343 -6.86 8.37 -4.38
N THR A 344 -6.97 7.07 -4.19
CA THR A 344 -7.61 6.48 -3.00
C THR A 344 -6.85 6.85 -1.72
N PHE A 345 -5.52 6.82 -1.71
CA PHE A 345 -4.74 7.29 -0.55
C PHE A 345 -4.99 8.77 -0.25
N ARG A 346 -5.14 9.58 -1.29
CA ARG A 346 -5.48 11.00 -1.12
C ARG A 346 -6.86 11.15 -0.47
N LEU A 347 -7.87 10.44 -0.96
CA LEU A 347 -9.21 10.43 -0.37
C LEU A 347 -9.16 9.97 1.10
N MET A 348 -8.50 8.86 1.39
CA MET A 348 -8.38 8.34 2.75
C MET A 348 -7.69 9.34 3.69
N LYS A 349 -6.61 9.99 3.25
CA LYS A 349 -5.84 10.95 4.07
C LYS A 349 -6.53 12.30 4.20
N GLN A 350 -7.03 12.85 3.10
CA GLN A 350 -7.51 14.24 3.05
C GLN A 350 -8.99 14.36 3.40
N THR A 351 -9.80 13.34 3.13
CA THR A 351 -11.26 13.39 3.37
C THR A 351 -11.62 12.51 4.58
N LEU A 352 -11.25 11.23 4.57
CA LEU A 352 -11.62 10.30 5.65
C LEU A 352 -10.73 10.41 6.89
N GLY A 353 -9.68 11.22 6.85
CA GLY A 353 -8.80 11.48 7.99
C GLY A 353 -7.94 10.29 8.41
N TRP A 354 -7.54 9.40 7.48
CA TRP A 354 -6.74 8.22 7.79
C TRP A 354 -5.52 8.53 8.66
N THR A 355 -4.81 9.60 8.38
CA THR A 355 -3.59 9.98 9.12
C THR A 355 -3.80 11.14 10.09
N ALA A 356 -5.06 11.53 10.36
CA ALA A 356 -5.40 12.69 11.18
C ALA A 356 -5.29 12.42 12.70
N PRO A 357 -5.73 11.26 13.24
CA PRO A 357 -5.69 11.03 14.67
C PRO A 357 -4.28 10.98 15.24
N LYS A 358 -4.11 11.59 16.41
CA LYS A 358 -2.83 11.59 17.15
C LYS A 358 -2.71 10.36 18.05
N VAL A 359 -2.80 9.16 17.44
CA VAL A 359 -2.68 7.90 18.20
C VAL A 359 -1.22 7.65 18.62
N ARG A 360 -1.02 7.01 19.76
CA ARG A 360 0.30 6.75 20.33
C ARG A 360 0.86 5.40 19.89
N HIS A 361 0.01 4.37 19.89
CA HIS A 361 0.42 2.98 19.65
C HIS A 361 0.16 2.57 18.22
N ALA A 362 1.05 1.72 17.71
CA ALA A 362 0.98 1.18 16.36
C ALA A 362 -0.29 0.35 16.14
N ASP A 363 -0.70 -0.46 17.12
CA ASP A 363 -1.93 -1.27 17.05
C ASP A 363 -3.19 -0.40 16.94
N THR A 364 -3.21 0.76 17.62
CA THR A 364 -4.31 1.73 17.48
C THR A 364 -4.34 2.33 16.08
N ALA A 365 -3.18 2.54 15.46
CA ALA A 365 -3.10 2.99 14.07
C ALA A 365 -3.59 1.90 13.11
N ASP A 366 -3.29 0.63 13.38
CA ASP A 366 -3.79 -0.51 12.61
C ASP A 366 -5.32 -0.61 12.70
N LEU A 367 -5.87 -0.51 13.91
CA LEU A 367 -7.33 -0.49 14.11
C LEU A 367 -7.99 0.64 13.33
N TRP A 368 -7.46 1.88 13.45
CA TRP A 368 -7.98 3.04 12.72
C TRP A 368 -7.88 2.86 11.21
N THR A 369 -6.78 2.30 10.71
CA THR A 369 -6.60 2.01 9.29
C THR A 369 -7.71 1.09 8.77
N TRP A 370 -8.06 0.04 9.52
CA TRP A 370 -9.15 -0.87 9.14
C TRP A 370 -10.53 -0.21 9.18
N LEU A 371 -10.80 0.70 10.14
CA LEU A 371 -12.05 1.46 10.17
C LEU A 371 -12.18 2.37 8.95
N VAL A 372 -11.08 3.03 8.55
CA VAL A 372 -11.07 3.90 7.36
C VAL A 372 -11.22 3.08 6.07
N ILE A 373 -10.62 1.89 5.99
CA ILE A 373 -10.82 0.96 4.87
C ILE A 373 -12.29 0.52 4.80
N ALA A 374 -12.91 0.22 5.94
CA ALA A 374 -14.34 -0.13 5.98
C ALA A 374 -15.23 1.05 5.57
N ALA A 375 -14.91 2.28 5.98
CA ALA A 375 -15.59 3.50 5.53
C ALA A 375 -15.45 3.68 4.01
N HIS A 376 -14.23 3.62 3.47
CA HIS A 376 -13.97 3.68 2.03
C HIS A 376 -14.77 2.61 1.26
N THR A 377 -14.79 1.39 1.76
CA THR A 377 -15.54 0.29 1.14
C THR A 377 -17.03 0.58 1.09
N GLN A 378 -17.60 1.15 2.16
CA GLN A 378 -19.01 1.55 2.19
C GLN A 378 -19.31 2.63 1.14
N LEU A 379 -18.44 3.65 1.00
CA LEU A 379 -18.59 4.68 -0.04
C LEU A 379 -18.57 4.06 -1.44
N ARG A 380 -17.60 3.17 -1.70
CA ARG A 380 -17.51 2.45 -2.98
C ARG A 380 -18.77 1.61 -3.28
N LEU A 381 -19.35 0.97 -2.26
CA LEU A 381 -20.55 0.15 -2.42
C LEU A 381 -21.83 1.00 -2.58
N ALA A 382 -21.83 2.22 -2.06
CA ALA A 382 -22.93 3.16 -2.16
C ALA A 382 -22.95 3.93 -3.49
N ASP A 383 -21.82 3.99 -4.20
CA ASP A 383 -21.71 4.67 -5.49
C ASP A 383 -22.68 4.04 -6.51
N PRO A 384 -23.67 4.80 -7.02
CA PRO A 384 -24.61 4.33 -8.02
C PRO A 384 -24.02 4.22 -9.43
N SER A 385 -22.77 4.68 -9.63
CA SER A 385 -22.14 4.62 -10.94
C SER A 385 -22.20 3.20 -11.50
N PRO A 386 -22.56 3.00 -12.79
CA PRO A 386 -22.70 1.68 -13.37
C PRO A 386 -21.36 0.95 -13.24
N LYS A 387 -21.34 -0.07 -12.40
CA LYS A 387 -20.22 -1.01 -12.29
C LYS A 387 -20.14 -1.70 -13.64
N THR A 388 -19.18 -1.29 -14.45
CA THR A 388 -19.10 -1.64 -15.87
C THR A 388 -19.09 -3.15 -16.02
N SER A 389 -20.21 -3.71 -16.48
CA SER A 389 -20.21 -4.94 -17.26
C SER A 389 -19.46 -4.59 -18.55
N ALA A 390 -18.36 -5.27 -18.81
CA ALA A 390 -17.49 -5.00 -19.93
C ALA A 390 -18.26 -4.95 -21.25
N ALA A 391 -18.34 -3.76 -21.86
CA ALA A 391 -18.61 -3.63 -23.27
C ALA A 391 -17.26 -3.39 -23.99
N PRO A 392 -16.96 -4.11 -25.07
CA PRO A 392 -15.72 -3.92 -25.80
C PRO A 392 -15.79 -2.60 -26.58
N GLY A 393 -14.93 -1.67 -26.30
CA GLY A 393 -14.81 -0.43 -27.07
C GLY A 393 -14.03 0.64 -26.32
N ASN A 394 -12.85 0.94 -26.79
CA ASN A 394 -11.95 2.07 -26.62
C ASN A 394 -12.52 3.30 -25.86
N ALA A 395 -12.78 3.18 -24.57
CA ALA A 395 -13.05 4.32 -23.71
C ALA A 395 -11.94 4.41 -22.66
N ALA A 396 -10.97 5.27 -22.93
CA ALA A 396 -9.96 5.63 -21.94
C ALA A 396 -10.64 6.25 -20.70
N PRO A 397 -10.21 5.90 -19.49
CA PRO A 397 -10.80 6.37 -18.26
C PRO A 397 -10.62 7.89 -18.12
N ASN A 398 -11.70 8.57 -17.79
CA ASN A 398 -11.68 9.98 -17.44
C ASN A 398 -11.21 10.09 -15.99
N HIS A 399 -9.92 10.35 -15.77
CA HIS A 399 -9.32 10.46 -14.43
C HIS A 399 -9.56 11.82 -13.76
N ASP A 400 -10.28 12.73 -14.40
CA ASP A 400 -10.66 14.02 -13.79
C ASP A 400 -11.86 13.92 -12.86
N ALA A 401 -12.55 12.76 -12.84
CA ALA A 401 -13.51 12.50 -11.78
C ALA A 401 -12.72 12.16 -10.50
N SER A 402 -12.31 13.18 -9.76
CA SER A 402 -12.11 13.04 -8.32
C SER A 402 -13.34 12.32 -7.78
N PRO A 403 -13.20 11.35 -6.85
CA PRO A 403 -14.37 10.83 -6.18
C PRO A 403 -15.17 12.04 -5.68
N PRO A 404 -16.50 12.08 -5.87
CA PRO A 404 -17.30 13.22 -5.43
C PRO A 404 -16.96 13.47 -3.96
N PRO A 405 -16.91 14.74 -3.52
CA PRO A 405 -16.77 15.03 -2.11
C PRO A 405 -17.80 14.19 -1.38
N ALA A 406 -17.38 13.49 -0.34
CA ALA A 406 -18.27 12.67 0.48
C ALA A 406 -19.35 13.59 1.06
N SER A 407 -20.42 13.79 0.29
CA SER A 407 -21.61 14.53 0.73
C SER A 407 -22.41 13.55 1.57
N ALA A 408 -22.38 13.76 2.87
CA ALA A 408 -23.06 12.97 3.88
C ALA A 408 -24.59 12.96 3.77
N ALA A 409 -25.16 13.73 2.85
CA ALA A 409 -26.60 13.97 2.73
C ALA A 409 -27.37 12.78 2.13
N GLY A 410 -27.08 11.55 2.51
CA GLY A 410 -27.80 10.40 1.96
C GLY A 410 -27.67 9.08 2.71
N PHE A 411 -26.87 9.00 3.74
CA PHE A 411 -26.81 7.80 4.58
C PHE A 411 -27.99 7.79 5.57
N ALA A 412 -29.12 7.27 5.14
CA ALA A 412 -30.23 7.00 6.06
C ALA A 412 -29.79 5.95 7.09
N THR A 413 -29.73 6.33 8.34
CA THR A 413 -29.33 5.53 9.52
C THR A 413 -30.32 4.44 9.91
N SER A 414 -31.13 3.89 8.97
CA SER A 414 -32.30 3.07 9.33
C SER A 414 -32.08 1.57 9.49
N ASP A 415 -30.90 1.01 9.15
CA ASP A 415 -30.69 -0.44 9.27
C ASP A 415 -29.62 -0.82 10.29
N ARG A 416 -29.96 -0.65 11.57
CA ARG A 416 -29.29 -1.33 12.67
C ARG A 416 -29.91 -2.71 12.91
N PRO A 417 -29.14 -3.78 13.09
CA PRO A 417 -29.63 -4.92 13.83
C PRO A 417 -29.92 -4.44 15.26
N ARG A 418 -31.18 -4.42 15.68
CA ARG A 418 -31.54 -4.14 17.08
C ARG A 418 -31.02 -5.30 17.94
N PRO A 419 -30.13 -5.08 18.89
CA PRO A 419 -29.89 -6.06 19.94
C PRO A 419 -31.16 -6.16 20.79
N ALA A 420 -31.61 -7.37 21.07
CA ALA A 420 -32.72 -7.65 21.98
C ALA A 420 -32.44 -6.97 23.32
N ARG A 421 -33.35 -6.12 23.76
CA ARG A 421 -33.32 -5.48 25.07
C ARG A 421 -33.33 -6.57 26.16
N GLN A 422 -32.23 -6.76 26.87
CA GLN A 422 -32.30 -7.39 28.18
C GLN A 422 -32.91 -6.40 29.19
N PRO A 423 -33.85 -6.89 30.05
CA PRO A 423 -34.48 -6.02 31.02
C PRO A 423 -33.46 -5.57 32.07
N HIS A 424 -33.36 -4.26 32.25
CA HIS A 424 -32.59 -3.65 33.33
C HIS A 424 -33.09 -4.12 34.69
N ARG A 425 -32.28 -4.83 35.45
CA ARG A 425 -32.49 -5.03 36.89
C ARG A 425 -32.23 -3.67 37.56
N ASN A 426 -33.27 -3.15 38.22
CA ASN A 426 -33.22 -1.98 39.09
C ASN A 426 -32.17 -2.17 40.19
N ARG A 427 -31.19 -1.29 40.22
CA ARG A 427 -30.32 -1.07 41.36
C ARG A 427 -30.87 0.09 42.15
N PRO A 428 -31.03 -0.03 43.52
CA PRO A 428 -31.48 1.07 44.37
C PRO A 428 -30.42 2.15 44.49
N ALA A 429 -30.88 3.38 44.60
CA ALA A 429 -30.07 4.60 44.78
C ALA A 429 -29.39 4.58 46.17
N PRO A 430 -28.16 5.10 46.30
CA PRO A 430 -27.55 5.34 47.62
C PRO A 430 -28.06 6.64 48.20
N ALA A 431 -28.34 6.59 49.53
CA ALA A 431 -28.80 7.69 50.37
C ALA A 431 -27.70 8.75 50.59
N PRO A 432 -28.07 10.01 50.87
CA PRO A 432 -27.13 11.10 51.14
C PRO A 432 -26.71 11.11 52.59
N GLY A 433 -25.42 11.27 52.85
CA GLY A 433 -24.95 11.40 54.23
C GLY A 433 -23.49 11.73 54.40
N GLY A 434 -23.20 12.94 54.87
CA GLY A 434 -22.22 13.16 55.93
C GLY A 434 -20.77 13.46 55.54
N ARG A 435 -20.39 14.75 55.47
CA ARG A 435 -19.04 15.18 55.86
C ARG A 435 -18.79 14.88 57.34
N PRO A 436 -17.54 14.50 57.70
CA PRO A 436 -16.81 15.33 58.67
C PRO A 436 -15.29 15.47 58.41
N ALA A 437 -14.85 16.67 58.65
CA ALA A 437 -13.78 17.10 59.60
C ALA A 437 -12.32 16.68 59.32
N ARG A 438 -11.56 17.71 59.06
CA ARG A 438 -10.12 17.95 59.25
C ARG A 438 -9.56 17.36 60.54
N ARG A 439 -8.41 16.74 60.46
CA ARG A 439 -7.43 16.76 61.54
C ARG A 439 -6.00 16.84 60.99
N THR A 440 -5.28 17.74 61.62
CA THR A 440 -3.90 18.15 61.50
C THR A 440 -2.96 17.22 62.27
N ASP A 441 -1.63 17.39 61.98
CA ASP A 441 -0.43 17.10 62.80
C ASP A 441 0.14 15.68 62.65
N THR A 442 1.40 15.43 62.47
CA THR A 442 2.68 16.00 62.86
C THR A 442 3.78 15.10 62.27
N ALA A 443 4.90 15.67 61.88
CA ALA A 443 6.16 14.94 61.64
C ALA A 443 6.85 14.63 62.98
N PRO A 444 7.81 13.69 63.03
CA PRO A 444 9.21 14.09 63.25
C PRO A 444 10.25 13.28 62.44
N SER A 445 11.19 13.96 61.89
CA SER A 445 12.65 14.11 62.08
C SER A 445 13.51 12.86 62.32
N ALA A 446 14.51 12.72 61.42
CA ALA A 446 15.95 12.52 61.58
C ALA A 446 16.51 11.21 62.16
N THR A 447 17.44 10.61 61.42
CA THR A 447 18.89 10.52 61.73
C THR A 447 19.58 9.60 60.71
N THR A 448 20.52 10.10 59.95
CA THR A 448 21.99 10.07 60.03
C THR A 448 22.70 8.72 59.79
N SER A 449 23.65 8.78 58.87
CA SER A 449 24.97 8.14 58.74
C SER A 449 25.02 6.93 57.78
N ALA A 450 25.94 6.76 56.88
CA ALA A 450 27.33 7.12 56.69
C ALA A 450 27.78 6.57 55.29
N ARG A 451 28.64 7.32 54.65
CA ARG A 451 29.56 6.81 53.59
C ARG A 451 30.70 6.03 54.23
N PRO A 452 31.42 5.12 53.55
CA PRO A 452 32.54 5.55 52.69
C PRO A 452 32.75 4.69 51.43
N SER A 453 33.20 5.30 50.36
CA SER A 453 34.53 5.40 49.72
C SER A 453 35.08 4.11 49.10
N ASN A 454 35.30 4.12 47.83
CA ASN A 454 36.57 4.11 47.07
C ASN A 454 36.42 3.60 45.65
N ALA A 455 36.93 4.40 44.75
CA ALA A 455 37.19 4.05 43.36
C ALA A 455 38.40 3.09 43.27
N PRO A 456 38.66 2.47 42.11
CA PRO A 456 39.46 3.17 41.09
C PRO A 456 39.00 3.04 39.62
N ARG A 457 39.33 4.02 38.83
CA ARG A 457 39.32 4.00 37.37
C ARG A 457 40.36 3.02 36.83
N PRO A 458 40.11 2.44 35.68
CA PRO A 458 41.18 2.26 34.72
C PRO A 458 40.91 2.94 33.35
N SER A 459 42.01 3.16 32.71
CA SER A 459 42.33 3.96 31.58
C SER A 459 41.94 3.38 30.20
N ARG A 460 41.66 4.30 29.29
CA ARG A 460 42.03 4.39 27.85
C ARG A 460 41.83 3.20 26.90
N ASN A 461 41.09 3.56 25.85
CA ASN A 461 41.27 3.20 24.44
C ASN A 461 40.97 1.76 23.99
N THR A 462 39.76 1.59 23.50
CA THR A 462 39.50 0.92 22.20
C THR A 462 38.19 1.42 21.62
N LYS A 463 38.24 1.98 20.41
CA LYS A 463 37.07 2.32 19.61
C LYS A 463 36.36 1.02 19.23
N PRO A 464 35.05 0.89 19.44
CA PRO A 464 34.28 -0.16 18.76
C PRO A 464 34.09 0.24 17.29
N ALA A 465 34.28 -0.69 16.40
CA ALA A 465 33.96 -0.57 14.99
C ALA A 465 32.47 -0.28 14.84
N GLU A 466 32.14 0.79 14.14
CA GLU A 466 30.80 1.10 13.69
C GLU A 466 30.33 0.00 12.72
N ASP A 467 29.39 -0.80 13.17
CA ASP A 467 28.65 -1.72 12.32
C ASP A 467 27.67 -0.90 11.46
N LYS A 468 28.12 -0.52 10.26
CA LYS A 468 27.32 0.15 9.23
C LYS A 468 26.34 -0.82 8.59
N ARG A 469 25.35 -1.25 9.33
CA ARG A 469 24.17 -1.94 8.80
C ARG A 469 22.91 -1.10 9.03
N GLN A 470 22.91 0.12 8.53
CA GLN A 470 21.64 0.81 8.26
C GLN A 470 21.11 0.34 6.91
N ALA A 471 20.14 -0.56 6.96
CA ALA A 471 19.34 -0.90 5.80
C ALA A 471 18.60 0.36 5.33
N GLN A 472 19.07 0.97 4.24
CA GLN A 472 18.44 2.12 3.60
C GLN A 472 17.18 1.64 2.89
N TRP A 473 16.05 1.83 3.51
CA TRP A 473 14.74 1.71 2.90
C TRP A 473 14.50 2.88 1.95
N ARG A 474 14.59 2.62 0.67
CA ARG A 474 14.16 3.58 -0.36
C ARG A 474 12.72 3.27 -0.72
N CYS A 475 11.81 4.10 -0.27
CA CYS A 475 10.41 4.04 -0.69
C CYS A 475 10.28 4.43 -2.18
N PRO A 476 9.49 3.68 -2.95
CA PRO A 476 9.49 3.72 -4.41
C PRO A 476 8.66 4.80 -5.09
N CYS A 477 8.05 5.67 -4.37
CA CYS A 477 7.13 6.65 -4.96
C CYS A 477 7.82 7.98 -5.26
N ALA A 478 8.49 8.14 -6.39
CA ALA A 478 8.67 9.34 -7.22
C ALA A 478 10.03 9.37 -7.95
N GLY A 479 10.07 8.81 -9.12
CA GLY A 479 11.16 9.00 -10.06
C GLY A 479 10.83 10.09 -11.07
N PHE A 480 10.76 11.33 -10.65
CA PHE A 480 10.88 12.49 -11.54
C PHE A 480 11.96 13.40 -11.00
N SER A 481 13.20 13.05 -11.29
CA SER A 481 14.34 13.96 -11.08
C SER A 481 14.36 14.97 -12.22
N SER A 482 14.27 16.23 -11.86
CA SER A 482 14.55 17.37 -12.72
C SER A 482 16.03 17.35 -13.14
N PRO A 483 16.41 17.64 -14.38
CA PRO A 483 17.80 17.79 -14.77
C PRO A 483 18.37 19.07 -14.14
N ARG A 484 19.57 18.97 -13.65
CA ARG A 484 20.41 20.14 -13.28
C ARG A 484 20.64 20.97 -14.54
N SER A 485 20.17 22.20 -14.55
CA SER A 485 20.66 23.24 -15.42
C SER A 485 22.08 23.63 -14.97
N GLY A 486 23.08 23.07 -15.60
CA GLY A 486 24.43 23.61 -15.56
C GLY A 486 24.50 24.75 -16.57
N GLY A 487 24.59 25.99 -16.10
CA GLY A 487 25.03 27.09 -16.92
C GLY A 487 26.55 27.09 -16.96
N ALA A 488 27.10 27.33 -18.15
CA ALA A 488 28.26 28.16 -18.37
C ALA A 488 28.47 28.34 -19.88
N LEU A 489 28.52 29.61 -20.27
CA LEU A 489 29.01 30.21 -21.53
C LEU A 489 28.24 29.89 -22.78
#